data_27edd9704c0c14e89c55237f4ec8820e
#
_entry.id   27edd9704c0c14e89c55237f4ec8820e
#
_cell.length_a   1.000
_cell.length_b   1.000
_cell.length_c   1.000
_cell.angle_alpha   90.00
_cell.angle_beta   90.00
_cell.angle_gamma   90.00
#
_symmetry.space_group_name_H-M   'P 1'
#
loop_
_entity.id
_entity.type
_entity.pdbx_description
1 polymer ?
#
loop_
_entity_poly.entity_id
_entity_poly.type
_entity_poly.pdbx_seq_one_letter_code
_entity_poly.pdbx_strand_id
1 'polypeptide(L)'
;MTKSSRCELITWEHFYKLARKLSLSMYNASFQPEIIVAISRGGCIPARVICDYLDVFNLDVIKIEHYHGVHKEKTAILRYPLSADITGKRVLLIDDVSDTGDSFDVAIQHLVESGEPAELKTAALHHKTVSSYMPDYYAEIVHEWRWIIYPWAVMEDLRSILGSMETPAETIEEFDRYLKQQYQLEAPGQTLEDVFSLSI
;
A
#
# COMPACT_ATOMS: atom_id res chain seq x y z
N MET A 1 -15.65 -18.89 -15.76
CA MET A 1 -14.36 -18.34 -16.23
C MET A 1 -13.93 -17.32 -15.20
N THR A 2 -13.07 -17.70 -14.29
CA THR A 2 -12.42 -16.80 -13.32
C THR A 2 -11.55 -15.82 -14.12
N LYS A 3 -11.84 -14.51 -14.02
CA LYS A 3 -10.97 -13.48 -14.58
C LYS A 3 -9.58 -13.70 -13.99
N SER A 4 -8.60 -14.02 -14.84
CA SER A 4 -7.18 -14.03 -14.45
C SER A 4 -6.87 -12.65 -13.87
N SER A 5 -6.61 -12.60 -12.57
CA SER A 5 -6.25 -11.36 -11.90
C SER A 5 -4.79 -11.09 -12.24
N ARG A 6 -4.52 -10.10 -13.09
CA ARG A 6 -3.15 -9.67 -13.38
C ARG A 6 -2.47 -9.18 -12.11
N CYS A 7 -1.20 -9.55 -11.94
CA CYS A 7 -0.32 -8.98 -10.92
C CYS A 7 0.74 -8.09 -11.58
N GLU A 8 1.14 -7.06 -10.87
CA GLU A 8 2.27 -6.21 -11.24
C GLU A 8 3.28 -6.18 -10.11
N LEU A 9 4.50 -6.61 -10.38
CA LEU A 9 5.60 -6.58 -9.42
C LEU A 9 6.33 -5.23 -9.52
N ILE A 10 6.30 -4.46 -8.47
CA ILE A 10 7.04 -3.21 -8.36
C ILE A 10 8.44 -3.51 -7.83
N THR A 11 9.47 -3.07 -8.57
CA THR A 11 10.86 -3.16 -8.11
C THR A 11 11.20 -2.03 -7.14
N TRP A 12 12.26 -2.20 -6.33
CA TRP A 12 12.79 -1.13 -5.46
C TRP A 12 13.15 0.13 -6.26
N GLU A 13 13.72 -0.03 -7.45
CA GLU A 13 14.06 1.10 -8.33
C GLU A 13 12.80 1.84 -8.80
N HIS A 14 11.76 1.10 -9.22
CA HIS A 14 10.50 1.70 -9.63
C HIS A 14 9.82 2.42 -8.46
N PHE A 15 9.73 1.76 -7.29
CA PHE A 15 9.22 2.39 -6.08
C PHE A 15 9.91 3.72 -5.78
N TYR A 16 11.25 3.75 -5.85
CA TYR A 16 11.99 4.98 -5.54
C TYR A 16 11.67 6.12 -6.52
N LYS A 17 11.46 5.80 -7.82
CA LYS A 17 10.99 6.76 -8.83
C LYS A 17 9.59 7.30 -8.50
N LEU A 18 8.67 6.43 -8.05
CA LEU A 18 7.33 6.82 -7.63
C LEU A 18 7.36 7.73 -6.40
N ALA A 19 8.11 7.35 -5.37
CA ALA A 19 8.25 8.15 -4.15
C ALA A 19 8.85 9.53 -4.44
N ARG A 20 9.89 9.58 -5.29
CA ARG A 20 10.46 10.86 -5.75
C ARG A 20 9.42 11.72 -6.49
N LYS A 21 8.68 11.13 -7.44
CA LYS A 21 7.63 11.84 -8.20
C LYS A 21 6.58 12.42 -7.27
N LEU A 22 6.12 11.62 -6.30
CA LEU A 22 5.13 12.00 -5.31
C LEU A 22 5.64 13.15 -4.42
N SER A 23 6.88 13.05 -3.92
CA SER A 23 7.50 14.12 -3.11
C SER A 23 7.65 15.43 -3.88
N LEU A 24 8.07 15.36 -5.16
CA LEU A 24 8.18 16.54 -6.00
C LEU A 24 6.82 17.18 -6.30
N SER A 25 5.74 16.41 -6.41
CA SER A 25 4.40 16.98 -6.62
C SER A 25 3.96 17.81 -5.43
N MET A 26 4.21 17.34 -4.21
CA MET A 26 3.92 18.07 -2.97
C MET A 26 4.79 19.33 -2.83
N TYR A 27 6.09 19.19 -3.10
CA TYR A 27 7.02 20.32 -3.08
C TYR A 27 6.60 21.45 -4.06
N ASN A 28 6.24 21.08 -5.30
CA ASN A 28 5.80 22.02 -6.33
C ASN A 28 4.45 22.67 -5.99
N ALA A 29 3.59 21.97 -5.23
CA ALA A 29 2.34 22.52 -4.70
C ALA A 29 2.55 23.38 -3.44
N SER A 30 3.81 23.58 -3.00
CA SER A 30 4.17 24.29 -1.77
C SER A 30 3.53 23.69 -0.50
N PHE A 31 3.20 22.40 -0.53
CA PHE A 31 2.73 21.68 0.63
C PHE A 31 3.90 21.08 1.40
N GLN A 32 4.15 21.63 2.59
CA GLN A 32 5.20 21.17 3.50
C GLN A 32 4.55 20.63 4.77
N PRO A 33 4.39 19.30 4.91
CA PRO A 33 3.83 18.71 6.11
C PRO A 33 4.76 18.86 7.32
N GLU A 34 4.18 19.02 8.51
CA GLU A 34 4.92 19.06 9.78
C GLU A 34 4.98 17.68 10.43
N ILE A 35 4.06 16.80 10.01
CA ILE A 35 4.01 15.39 10.41
C ILE A 35 3.46 14.56 9.25
N ILE A 36 4.02 13.38 9.09
CA ILE A 36 3.53 12.34 8.17
C ILE A 36 2.92 11.22 9.01
N VAL A 37 1.71 10.78 8.64
CA VAL A 37 1.02 9.65 9.26
C VAL A 37 0.89 8.54 8.24
N ALA A 38 1.50 7.40 8.52
CA ALA A 38 1.44 6.23 7.63
C ALA A 38 0.28 5.31 8.01
N ILE A 39 -0.46 4.83 7.02
CA ILE A 39 -1.37 3.69 7.21
C ILE A 39 -0.54 2.42 7.14
N SER A 40 -0.43 1.69 8.25
CA SER A 40 0.36 0.46 8.27
C SER A 40 -0.48 -0.72 7.76
N ARG A 41 0.17 -1.64 7.02
CA ARG A 41 1.64 -1.74 6.85
C ARG A 41 2.15 -1.08 5.56
N GLY A 42 1.32 -1.00 4.50
CA GLY A 42 1.72 -0.57 3.16
C GLY A 42 2.35 0.82 3.12
N GLY A 43 1.74 1.78 3.80
CA GLY A 43 2.21 3.17 3.83
C GLY A 43 3.52 3.43 4.58
N CYS A 44 4.02 2.49 5.39
CA CYS A 44 5.21 2.71 6.22
C CYS A 44 6.48 2.99 5.40
N ILE A 45 6.71 2.24 4.34
CA ILE A 45 7.91 2.40 3.52
C ILE A 45 7.85 3.67 2.66
N PRO A 46 6.75 3.94 1.95
CA PRO A 46 6.57 5.23 1.28
C PRO A 46 6.74 6.43 2.21
N ALA A 47 6.09 6.38 3.39
CA ALA A 47 6.17 7.45 4.38
C ALA A 47 7.63 7.76 4.78
N ARG A 48 8.42 6.71 5.10
CA ARG A 48 9.81 6.90 5.49
C ARG A 48 10.66 7.56 4.39
N VAL A 49 10.46 7.15 3.15
CA VAL A 49 11.21 7.72 2.01
C VAL A 49 10.77 9.16 1.73
N ILE A 50 9.46 9.46 1.82
CA ILE A 50 8.93 10.80 1.62
C ILE A 50 9.36 11.75 2.76
N CYS A 51 9.45 11.26 3.99
CA CYS A 51 10.06 12.00 5.10
C CYS A 51 11.45 12.51 4.75
N ASP A 52 12.28 11.66 4.15
CA ASP A 52 13.64 12.00 3.73
C ASP A 52 13.65 13.07 2.62
N TYR A 53 12.78 12.94 1.61
CA TYR A 53 12.67 13.92 0.54
C TYR A 53 12.16 15.29 0.98
N LEU A 54 11.25 15.34 1.95
CA LEU A 54 10.59 16.57 2.41
C LEU A 54 11.22 17.16 3.68
N ASP A 55 12.30 16.54 4.20
CA ASP A 55 12.96 16.94 5.45
C ASP A 55 11.98 16.97 6.65
N VAL A 56 11.14 15.95 6.76
CA VAL A 56 10.15 15.80 7.84
C VAL A 56 10.63 14.74 8.83
N PHE A 57 10.83 15.12 10.08
CA PHE A 57 11.29 14.20 11.14
C PHE A 57 10.14 13.52 11.89
N ASN A 58 8.96 14.13 11.90
CA ASN A 58 7.81 13.61 12.62
C ASN A 58 7.07 12.60 11.75
N LEU A 59 7.18 11.33 12.11
CA LEU A 59 6.48 10.22 11.46
C LEU A 59 5.73 9.43 12.54
N ASP A 60 4.42 9.29 12.37
CA ASP A 60 3.57 8.42 13.18
C ASP A 60 2.89 7.38 12.28
N VAL A 61 2.32 6.35 12.90
CA VAL A 61 1.73 5.21 12.21
C VAL A 61 0.40 4.86 12.84
N ILE A 62 -0.63 4.74 12.03
CA ILE A 62 -1.92 4.15 12.42
C ILE A 62 -2.08 2.78 11.76
N LYS A 63 -2.82 1.86 12.39
CA LYS A 63 -3.07 0.55 11.81
C LYS A 63 -4.53 0.38 11.45
N ILE A 64 -4.79 0.13 10.17
CA ILE A 64 -6.11 -0.21 9.64
C ILE A 64 -6.06 -1.63 9.09
N GLU A 65 -7.04 -2.44 9.43
CA GLU A 65 -7.19 -3.80 8.95
C GLU A 65 -8.53 -3.96 8.25
N HIS A 66 -8.52 -4.70 7.14
CA HIS A 66 -9.74 -5.13 6.47
C HIS A 66 -10.23 -6.43 7.10
N TYR A 67 -11.40 -6.39 7.72
CA TYR A 67 -12.02 -7.56 8.33
C TYR A 67 -12.83 -8.32 7.27
N HIS A 68 -12.54 -9.62 7.13
CA HIS A 68 -13.34 -10.54 6.33
C HIS A 68 -14.33 -11.25 7.25
N GLY A 69 -15.47 -10.62 7.52
CA GLY A 69 -16.54 -11.22 8.31
C GLY A 69 -17.30 -12.30 7.53
N VAL A 70 -18.03 -13.16 8.27
CA VAL A 70 -18.89 -14.21 7.71
C VAL A 70 -20.00 -13.64 6.80
N HIS A 71 -20.31 -12.36 6.92
CA HIS A 71 -21.27 -11.61 6.12
C HIS A 71 -20.56 -10.62 5.20
N LYS A 72 -19.90 -11.09 4.17
CA LYS A 72 -19.45 -10.44 2.91
C LYS A 72 -19.12 -8.91 2.88
N GLU A 73 -19.26 -8.16 3.96
CA GLU A 73 -18.88 -6.76 4.03
C GLU A 73 -17.42 -6.65 4.46
N LYS A 74 -16.59 -6.20 3.55
CA LYS A 74 -15.21 -5.81 3.86
C LYS A 74 -15.30 -4.49 4.63
N THR A 75 -15.08 -4.53 5.92
CA THR A 75 -15.07 -3.31 6.74
C THR A 75 -13.63 -3.00 7.14
N ALA A 76 -13.16 -1.82 6.81
CA ALA A 76 -11.89 -1.32 7.32
C ALA A 76 -12.09 -0.92 8.80
N ILE A 77 -11.17 -1.35 9.67
CA ILE A 77 -11.24 -1.11 11.12
C ILE A 77 -9.90 -0.55 11.60
N LEU A 78 -9.96 0.55 12.34
CA LEU A 78 -8.81 1.10 13.04
C LEU A 78 -8.42 0.17 14.20
N ARG A 79 -7.18 -0.34 14.18
CA ARG A 79 -6.62 -1.21 15.23
C ARG A 79 -5.70 -0.47 16.18
N TYR A 80 -4.82 0.36 15.63
CA TYR A 80 -3.93 1.19 16.44
C TYR A 80 -4.16 2.65 16.06
N PRO A 81 -4.60 3.47 17.03
CA PRO A 81 -4.88 4.88 16.80
C PRO A 81 -3.59 5.69 16.68
N LEU A 82 -3.73 6.94 16.25
CA LEU A 82 -2.69 7.93 16.25
C LEU A 82 -2.20 8.18 17.69
N SER A 83 -0.87 8.31 17.85
CA SER A 83 -0.26 8.65 19.14
C SER A 83 0.21 10.10 19.22
N ALA A 84 0.53 10.70 18.07
CA ALA A 84 1.02 12.07 18.00
C ALA A 84 -0.09 13.11 18.13
N ASP A 85 0.21 14.26 18.74
CA ASP A 85 -0.65 15.44 18.65
C ASP A 85 -0.50 16.09 17.28
N ILE A 86 -1.64 16.24 16.57
CA ILE A 86 -1.71 16.85 15.23
C ILE A 86 -2.44 18.21 15.24
N THR A 87 -2.83 18.70 16.40
CA THR A 87 -3.59 19.95 16.55
C THR A 87 -2.82 21.12 15.92
N GLY A 88 -3.46 21.82 15.00
CA GLY A 88 -2.91 22.98 14.31
C GLY A 88 -1.75 22.68 13.35
N LYS A 89 -1.44 21.41 13.06
CA LYS A 89 -0.34 21.02 12.17
C LYS A 89 -0.83 20.74 10.74
N ARG A 90 0.08 20.90 9.77
CA ARG A 90 -0.10 20.38 8.42
C ARG A 90 0.28 18.89 8.42
N VAL A 91 -0.70 18.04 8.15
CA VAL A 91 -0.60 16.58 8.23
C VAL A 91 -0.64 15.99 6.83
N LEU A 92 0.28 15.07 6.53
CA LEU A 92 0.20 14.19 5.37
C LEU A 92 -0.18 12.79 5.82
N LEU A 93 -1.33 12.29 5.38
CA LEU A 93 -1.72 10.89 5.52
C LEU A 93 -1.29 10.12 4.28
N ILE A 94 -0.59 8.99 4.44
CA ILE A 94 -0.06 8.24 3.30
C ILE A 94 -0.30 6.74 3.41
N ASP A 95 -0.64 6.13 2.26
CA ASP A 95 -0.63 4.69 2.04
C ASP A 95 0.16 4.33 0.77
N ASP A 96 0.39 3.06 0.48
CA ASP A 96 1.01 2.63 -0.78
C ASP A 96 0.01 2.68 -1.95
N VAL A 97 -1.24 2.30 -1.74
CA VAL A 97 -2.27 2.30 -2.78
C VAL A 97 -3.65 2.72 -2.26
N SER A 98 -4.35 3.52 -3.04
CA SER A 98 -5.80 3.72 -2.91
C SER A 98 -6.51 2.69 -3.80
N ASP A 99 -6.88 1.53 -3.22
CA ASP A 99 -7.51 0.40 -3.94
C ASP A 99 -9.03 0.52 -3.94
N THR A 100 -9.68 0.44 -2.77
CA THR A 100 -11.12 0.66 -2.59
C THR A 100 -11.44 2.06 -2.05
N GLY A 101 -10.54 2.62 -1.26
CA GLY A 101 -10.71 3.89 -0.56
C GLY A 101 -11.00 3.74 0.94
N ASP A 102 -11.50 2.58 1.37
CA ASP A 102 -11.99 2.35 2.74
C ASP A 102 -10.96 2.69 3.83
N SER A 103 -9.67 2.39 3.59
CA SER A 103 -8.60 2.72 4.56
C SER A 103 -8.42 4.23 4.72
N PHE A 104 -8.50 5.00 3.62
CA PHE A 104 -8.41 6.45 3.69
C PHE A 104 -9.60 7.04 4.43
N ASP A 105 -10.82 6.57 4.16
CA ASP A 105 -12.04 7.07 4.82
C ASP A 105 -11.96 6.89 6.33
N VAL A 106 -11.59 5.69 6.81
CA VAL A 106 -11.44 5.40 8.25
C VAL A 106 -10.29 6.22 8.86
N ALA A 107 -9.16 6.35 8.15
CA ALA A 107 -8.00 7.09 8.63
C ALA A 107 -8.30 8.58 8.77
N ILE A 108 -8.92 9.19 7.76
CA ILE A 108 -9.27 10.62 7.75
C ILE A 108 -10.23 10.92 8.89
N GLN A 109 -11.30 10.10 9.03
CA GLN A 109 -12.24 10.26 10.13
C GLN A 109 -11.52 10.23 11.49
N HIS A 110 -10.64 9.24 11.70
CA HIS A 110 -9.87 9.13 12.93
C HIS A 110 -8.98 10.34 13.18
N LEU A 111 -8.25 10.83 12.17
CA LEU A 111 -7.36 11.98 12.32
C LEU A 111 -8.13 13.26 12.69
N VAL A 112 -9.27 13.49 12.05
CA VAL A 112 -10.15 14.65 12.37
C VAL A 112 -10.72 14.54 13.79
N GLU A 113 -11.08 13.34 14.25
CA GLU A 113 -11.58 13.12 15.62
C GLU A 113 -10.47 13.19 16.68
N SER A 114 -9.21 12.89 16.32
CA SER A 114 -8.07 12.86 17.25
C SER A 114 -7.44 14.24 17.49
N GLY A 115 -7.71 15.23 16.60
CA GLY A 115 -7.21 16.59 16.70
C GLY A 115 -7.79 17.46 15.60
N GLU A 116 -7.49 18.75 15.65
CA GLU A 116 -7.89 19.73 14.64
C GLU A 116 -6.64 20.12 13.81
N PRO A 117 -6.25 19.34 12.79
CA PRO A 117 -5.11 19.71 11.95
C PRO A 117 -5.42 21.01 11.20
N ALA A 118 -4.41 21.89 11.04
CA ALA A 118 -4.55 23.10 10.23
C ALA A 118 -4.78 22.77 8.75
N GLU A 119 -4.17 21.68 8.29
CA GLU A 119 -4.35 21.14 6.95
C GLU A 119 -4.11 19.63 6.98
N LEU A 120 -4.99 18.87 6.34
CA LEU A 120 -4.84 17.43 6.14
C LEU A 120 -4.82 17.15 4.64
N LYS A 121 -3.72 16.59 4.15
CA LYS A 121 -3.56 16.10 2.78
C LYS A 121 -3.28 14.62 2.77
N THR A 122 -3.63 13.98 1.67
CA THR A 122 -3.51 12.54 1.48
C THR A 122 -2.63 12.20 0.29
N ALA A 123 -1.89 11.09 0.40
CA ALA A 123 -1.01 10.63 -0.66
C ALA A 123 -1.01 9.11 -0.82
N ALA A 124 -0.83 8.63 -2.05
CA ALA A 124 -0.57 7.24 -2.37
C ALA A 124 0.42 7.11 -3.52
N LEU A 125 1.19 6.01 -3.57
CA LEU A 125 2.02 5.73 -4.75
C LEU A 125 1.13 5.44 -5.97
N HIS A 126 0.08 4.63 -5.78
CA HIS A 126 -0.87 4.30 -6.83
C HIS A 126 -2.30 4.67 -6.41
N HIS A 127 -3.05 5.23 -7.37
CA HIS A 127 -4.50 5.41 -7.26
C HIS A 127 -5.19 4.53 -8.31
N LYS A 128 -6.03 3.60 -7.88
CA LYS A 128 -6.86 2.80 -8.78
C LYS A 128 -8.16 3.54 -9.09
N THR A 129 -8.53 3.65 -10.36
CA THR A 129 -9.75 4.38 -10.78
C THR A 129 -11.05 3.78 -10.26
N VAL A 130 -11.02 2.55 -9.74
CA VAL A 130 -12.14 1.89 -9.06
C VAL A 130 -12.29 2.29 -7.60
N SER A 131 -11.30 2.98 -7.03
CA SER A 131 -11.35 3.48 -5.65
C SER A 131 -12.42 4.55 -5.49
N SER A 132 -13.17 4.50 -4.39
CA SER A 132 -14.12 5.55 -3.98
C SER A 132 -13.42 6.82 -3.50
N TYR A 133 -12.14 6.71 -3.11
CA TYR A 133 -11.35 7.80 -2.58
C TYR A 133 -10.16 8.12 -3.49
N MET A 134 -10.07 9.37 -3.94
CA MET A 134 -8.93 9.87 -4.72
C MET A 134 -8.02 10.71 -3.80
N PRO A 135 -6.77 10.26 -3.52
CA PRO A 135 -5.83 11.03 -2.72
C PRO A 135 -5.50 12.38 -3.36
N ASP A 136 -5.16 13.40 -2.54
CA ASP A 136 -4.71 14.72 -3.04
C ASP A 136 -3.47 14.59 -3.92
N TYR A 137 -2.57 13.66 -3.58
CA TYR A 137 -1.35 13.37 -4.33
C TYR A 137 -1.23 11.88 -4.63
N TYR A 138 -0.90 11.55 -5.87
CA TYR A 138 -0.57 10.19 -6.27
C TYR A 138 0.51 10.20 -7.36
N ALA A 139 1.34 9.15 -7.37
CA ALA A 139 2.40 9.06 -8.35
C ALA A 139 1.90 8.48 -9.68
N GLU A 140 1.06 7.44 -9.65
CA GLU A 140 0.50 6.79 -10.85
C GLU A 140 -0.98 6.46 -10.69
N ILE A 141 -1.69 6.45 -11.85
CA ILE A 141 -3.08 6.01 -11.96
C ILE A 141 -3.11 4.59 -12.53
N VAL A 142 -3.91 3.73 -11.91
CA VAL A 142 -4.17 2.36 -12.37
C VAL A 142 -5.58 2.28 -12.94
N HIS A 143 -5.69 2.28 -14.26
CA HIS A 143 -6.99 2.26 -14.96
C HIS A 143 -7.60 0.86 -15.04
N GLU A 144 -6.77 -0.16 -15.31
CA GLU A 144 -7.20 -1.55 -15.33
C GLU A 144 -6.81 -2.20 -14.01
N TRP A 145 -7.80 -2.76 -13.30
CA TRP A 145 -7.55 -3.36 -12.00
C TRP A 145 -6.55 -4.51 -12.12
N ARG A 146 -5.50 -4.45 -11.29
CA ARG A 146 -4.50 -5.49 -11.08
C ARG A 146 -4.04 -5.49 -9.63
N TRP A 147 -3.56 -6.63 -9.16
CA TRP A 147 -2.90 -6.70 -7.86
C TRP A 147 -1.50 -6.13 -7.98
N ILE A 148 -1.16 -5.16 -7.14
CA ILE A 148 0.16 -4.54 -7.11
C ILE A 148 0.96 -5.20 -5.98
N ILE A 149 2.05 -5.85 -6.34
CA ILE A 149 2.98 -6.49 -5.40
C ILE A 149 4.14 -5.54 -5.19
N TYR A 150 4.17 -4.93 -4.02
CA TYR A 150 5.25 -4.02 -3.67
C TYR A 150 6.49 -4.78 -3.19
N PRO A 151 7.71 -4.19 -3.31
CA PRO A 151 8.94 -4.90 -3.00
C PRO A 151 9.09 -5.32 -1.53
N TRP A 152 8.36 -4.68 -0.61
CA TRP A 152 8.30 -5.06 0.81
C TRP A 152 7.24 -6.10 1.15
N ALA A 153 6.37 -6.47 0.20
CA ALA A 153 5.27 -7.41 0.40
C ALA A 153 5.39 -8.68 -0.47
N VAL A 154 6.45 -8.82 -1.28
CA VAL A 154 6.60 -9.91 -2.24
C VAL A 154 6.44 -11.29 -1.59
N MET A 155 7.09 -11.52 -0.45
CA MET A 155 7.01 -12.80 0.25
C MET A 155 5.61 -13.12 0.75
N GLU A 156 4.91 -12.11 1.27
CA GLU A 156 3.54 -12.23 1.76
C GLU A 156 2.58 -12.57 0.62
N ASP A 157 2.67 -11.82 -0.48
CA ASP A 157 1.79 -12.00 -1.63
C ASP A 157 2.02 -13.35 -2.32
N LEU A 158 3.27 -13.74 -2.54
CA LEU A 158 3.58 -15.03 -3.16
C LEU A 158 3.16 -16.21 -2.27
N ARG A 159 3.34 -16.13 -0.95
CA ARG A 159 2.83 -17.16 -0.01
C ARG A 159 1.31 -17.22 -0.03
N SER A 160 0.64 -16.09 -0.09
CA SER A 160 -0.83 -16.03 -0.19
C SER A 160 -1.31 -16.70 -1.48
N ILE A 161 -0.64 -16.44 -2.61
CA ILE A 161 -0.95 -17.09 -3.89
C ILE A 161 -0.71 -18.60 -3.79
N LEU A 162 0.46 -19.04 -3.29
CA LEU A 162 0.79 -20.46 -3.13
C LEU A 162 -0.25 -21.18 -2.26
N GLY A 163 -0.62 -20.58 -1.12
CA GLY A 163 -1.62 -21.14 -0.20
C GLY A 163 -3.05 -21.15 -0.74
N SER A 164 -3.35 -20.35 -1.77
CA SER A 164 -4.68 -20.30 -2.42
C SER A 164 -4.85 -21.25 -3.59
N MET A 165 -3.79 -21.97 -3.99
CA MET A 165 -3.86 -22.95 -5.08
C MET A 165 -4.75 -24.15 -4.71
N GLU A 166 -5.69 -24.53 -5.59
CA GLU A 166 -6.54 -25.72 -5.40
C GLU A 166 -5.70 -27.01 -5.27
N THR A 167 -4.62 -27.08 -6.05
CA THR A 167 -3.58 -28.11 -5.92
C THR A 167 -2.28 -27.39 -5.61
N PRO A 168 -1.74 -27.54 -4.39
CA PRO A 168 -0.47 -26.93 -4.02
C PRO A 168 0.66 -27.33 -4.99
N ALA A 169 1.49 -26.38 -5.37
CA ALA A 169 2.68 -26.68 -6.14
C ALA A 169 3.68 -27.46 -5.26
N GLU A 170 4.21 -28.55 -5.78
CA GLU A 170 5.23 -29.36 -5.10
C GLU A 170 6.65 -28.91 -5.42
N THR A 171 6.84 -28.17 -6.52
CA THR A 171 8.14 -27.68 -6.97
C THR A 171 8.10 -26.18 -7.31
N ILE A 172 9.28 -25.57 -7.30
CA ILE A 172 9.45 -24.15 -7.67
C ILE A 172 9.02 -23.93 -9.12
N GLU A 173 9.35 -24.85 -10.02
CA GLU A 173 9.02 -24.78 -11.44
C GLU A 173 7.51 -24.83 -11.70
N GLU A 174 6.78 -25.61 -10.89
CA GLU A 174 5.33 -25.66 -10.97
C GLU A 174 4.72 -24.33 -10.52
N PHE A 175 5.21 -23.76 -9.42
CA PHE A 175 4.74 -22.49 -8.93
C PHE A 175 5.07 -21.33 -9.88
N ASP A 176 6.29 -21.27 -10.41
CA ASP A 176 6.69 -20.26 -11.41
C ASP A 176 5.78 -20.33 -12.66
N ARG A 177 5.53 -21.55 -13.15
CA ARG A 177 4.60 -21.76 -14.27
C ARG A 177 3.20 -21.27 -13.95
N TYR A 178 2.70 -21.56 -12.74
CA TYR A 178 1.40 -21.12 -12.28
C TYR A 178 1.31 -19.59 -12.21
N LEU A 179 2.31 -18.92 -11.65
CA LEU A 179 2.38 -17.44 -11.58
C LEU A 179 2.32 -16.83 -12.98
N LYS A 180 3.11 -17.35 -13.93
CA LYS A 180 3.13 -16.87 -15.32
C LYS A 180 1.79 -17.06 -16.03
N GLN A 181 1.16 -18.23 -15.85
CA GLN A 181 -0.08 -18.57 -16.54
C GLN A 181 -1.33 -17.85 -15.96
N GLN A 182 -1.43 -17.80 -14.63
CA GLN A 182 -2.63 -17.27 -13.97
C GLN A 182 -2.54 -15.77 -13.70
N TYR A 183 -1.36 -15.25 -13.40
CA TYR A 183 -1.18 -13.88 -12.94
C TYR A 183 -0.33 -13.03 -13.88
N GLN A 184 0.26 -13.62 -14.94
CA GLN A 184 1.23 -12.96 -15.85
C GLN A 184 2.40 -12.35 -15.05
N LEU A 185 2.82 -13.03 -13.99
CA LEU A 185 3.81 -12.59 -13.03
C LEU A 185 5.11 -13.37 -13.22
N GLU A 186 6.22 -12.64 -13.34
CA GLU A 186 7.58 -13.17 -13.32
C GLU A 186 8.23 -12.77 -11.98
N ALA A 187 8.43 -13.74 -11.10
CA ALA A 187 9.10 -13.52 -9.83
C ALA A 187 10.60 -13.89 -9.94
N PRO A 188 11.51 -13.19 -9.24
CA PRO A 188 12.91 -13.56 -9.19
C PRO A 188 13.10 -14.97 -8.62
N GLY A 189 14.01 -15.78 -9.23
CA GLY A 189 14.23 -17.16 -8.82
C GLY A 189 14.58 -17.32 -7.35
N GLN A 190 15.46 -16.46 -6.81
CA GLN A 190 15.79 -16.46 -5.38
C GLN A 190 14.56 -16.25 -4.50
N THR A 191 13.63 -15.37 -4.89
CA THR A 191 12.39 -15.14 -4.13
C THR A 191 11.48 -16.38 -4.12
N LEU A 192 11.42 -17.11 -5.25
CA LEU A 192 10.67 -18.37 -5.32
C LEU A 192 11.29 -19.43 -4.41
N GLU A 193 12.62 -19.56 -4.38
CA GLU A 193 13.34 -20.42 -3.45
C GLU A 193 13.04 -20.06 -2.00
N ASP A 194 13.06 -18.78 -1.65
CA ASP A 194 12.77 -18.28 -0.30
C ASP A 194 11.32 -18.57 0.11
N VAL A 195 10.35 -18.43 -0.80
CA VAL A 195 8.94 -18.76 -0.54
C VAL A 195 8.80 -20.23 -0.15
N PHE A 196 9.44 -21.16 -0.87
CA PHE A 196 9.38 -22.58 -0.58
C PHE A 196 10.15 -22.95 0.71
N SER A 197 11.33 -22.37 0.91
CA SER A 197 12.19 -22.68 2.06
C SER A 197 11.67 -22.13 3.39
N LEU A 198 10.95 -21.00 3.35
CA LEU A 198 10.47 -20.28 4.53
C LEU A 198 8.95 -20.41 4.72
N SER A 199 8.26 -21.18 3.87
CA SER A 199 6.85 -21.51 4.11
C SER A 199 6.76 -22.56 5.21
N ILE A 200 6.29 -22.15 6.38
CA ILE A 200 6.10 -22.98 7.56
C ILE A 200 4.66 -23.47 7.59
#